data_de8cfb4e8b1180c8f11c57de4fd5f21f
#
_entry.id   de8cfb4e8b1180c8f11c57de4fd5f21f
#
_cell.length_a   1.000
_cell.length_b   1.000
_cell.length_c   1.000
_cell.angle_alpha   90.00
_cell.angle_beta   90.00
_cell.angle_gamma   90.00
#
_symmetry.space_group_name_H-M   'P 1'
#
loop_
_entity.id
_entity.type
_entity.pdbx_description
1 polymer ?
#
loop_
_entity_poly.entity_id
_entity_poly.type
_entity_poly.pdbx_seq_one_letter_code
_entity_poly.pdbx_strand_id
1 'polypeptide(L)'
;MKNLKILVLAIAAASVSPVSAIGIGSLTTEMQEKEFYVVKQIQNDDSVAKFVSTEVQQVSDPKTLKVLQAQKKDVLVSPATVFLPPHQKADVKIYYQGERDDKERYYQLSFIEQSVSSESQLKGGVSVSAKQRIRLSSILVVRPRTIHFTFEQDGKGNVRNTGNTFIHVTATGKCEEKGHKDPQACSRSAFLLPGEAIDMSKRAGIRTLDGVGIWKGTDYQYFPTHTTPTRIVAK
;
A
#
# COMPACT_ATOMS: atom_id res chain seq x y z
N MET A 1 -58.69 -37.89 7.75
CA MET A 1 -57.81 -37.28 8.75
C MET A 1 -56.39 -37.46 8.21
N LYS A 2 -55.81 -36.42 7.60
CA LYS A 2 -54.50 -36.44 6.94
C LYS A 2 -53.43 -35.95 7.93
N ASN A 3 -52.49 -36.82 8.28
CA ASN A 3 -51.34 -36.48 9.12
C ASN A 3 -50.32 -35.65 8.34
N LEU A 4 -50.24 -34.39 8.65
CA LEU A 4 -49.21 -33.46 8.14
C LEU A 4 -47.93 -33.69 8.94
N LYS A 5 -46.96 -34.38 8.37
CA LYS A 5 -45.60 -34.50 8.94
C LYS A 5 -44.84 -33.19 8.63
N ILE A 6 -44.65 -32.36 9.66
CA ILE A 6 -43.81 -31.18 9.58
C ILE A 6 -42.36 -31.67 9.64
N LEU A 7 -41.67 -31.60 8.52
CA LEU A 7 -40.23 -31.81 8.42
C LEU A 7 -39.51 -30.55 8.86
N VAL A 8 -39.06 -30.50 10.11
CA VAL A 8 -38.21 -29.40 10.62
C VAL A 8 -36.80 -29.60 10.05
N LEU A 9 -36.46 -28.84 9.03
CA LEU A 9 -35.12 -28.77 8.49
C LEU A 9 -34.25 -27.89 9.42
N ALA A 10 -33.48 -28.50 10.32
CA ALA A 10 -32.50 -27.83 11.14
C ALA A 10 -31.34 -27.38 10.26
N ILE A 11 -31.33 -26.10 9.89
CA ILE A 11 -30.18 -25.47 9.25
C ILE A 11 -29.12 -25.28 10.34
N ALA A 12 -28.13 -26.16 10.37
CA ALA A 12 -26.92 -25.97 11.16
C ALA A 12 -26.19 -24.74 10.59
N ALA A 13 -26.36 -23.59 11.23
CA ALA A 13 -25.56 -22.41 10.94
C ALA A 13 -24.14 -22.73 11.35
N ALA A 14 -23.31 -23.13 10.39
CA ALA A 14 -21.88 -23.24 10.57
C ALA A 14 -21.38 -21.83 10.90
N SER A 15 -21.04 -21.58 12.16
CA SER A 15 -20.39 -20.34 12.61
C SER A 15 -19.00 -20.31 11.98
N VAL A 16 -18.89 -19.69 10.82
CA VAL A 16 -17.60 -19.38 10.20
C VAL A 16 -16.99 -18.25 11.04
N SER A 17 -16.05 -18.60 11.91
CA SER A 17 -15.26 -17.58 12.62
C SER A 17 -14.47 -16.81 11.59
N PRO A 18 -14.59 -15.47 11.53
CA PRO A 18 -13.78 -14.67 10.63
C PRO A 18 -12.29 -14.84 11.00
N VAL A 19 -11.48 -15.26 10.04
CA VAL A 19 -10.02 -15.25 10.20
C VAL A 19 -9.59 -13.80 10.09
N SER A 20 -9.14 -13.24 11.20
CA SER A 20 -8.60 -11.88 11.24
C SER A 20 -7.09 -11.92 11.03
N ALA A 21 -6.60 -11.18 10.04
CA ALA A 21 -5.17 -10.93 9.85
C ALA A 21 -4.72 -9.78 10.77
N ILE A 22 -3.40 -9.67 11.01
CA ILE A 22 -2.85 -8.51 11.73
C ILE A 22 -3.10 -7.22 10.96
N GLY A 23 -3.31 -6.12 11.70
CA GLY A 23 -3.29 -4.78 11.15
C GLY A 23 -1.84 -4.30 10.97
N ILE A 24 -1.48 -3.84 9.77
CA ILE A 24 -0.14 -3.29 9.48
C ILE A 24 -0.18 -1.77 9.22
N GLY A 25 -1.32 -1.13 9.45
CA GLY A 25 -1.52 0.30 9.23
C GLY A 25 -1.40 0.69 7.74
N SER A 26 -0.74 1.81 7.46
CA SER A 26 -0.57 2.31 6.10
C SER A 26 0.17 1.32 5.19
N LEU A 27 -0.30 1.15 3.96
CA LEU A 27 0.35 0.32 2.95
C LEU A 27 1.59 0.97 2.33
N THR A 28 1.78 2.26 2.53
CA THR A 28 2.99 2.98 2.15
C THR A 28 3.54 3.72 3.35
N THR A 29 4.80 3.56 3.61
CA THR A 29 5.55 4.26 4.65
C THR A 29 6.67 5.02 3.97
N GLU A 30 6.81 6.31 4.25
CA GLU A 30 7.86 7.15 3.69
C GLU A 30 8.89 7.47 4.75
N MET A 31 10.16 7.23 4.42
CA MET A 31 11.29 7.72 5.20
C MET A 31 11.79 8.99 4.54
N GLN A 32 11.64 10.10 5.26
CA GLN A 32 11.97 11.43 4.74
C GLN A 32 13.50 11.63 4.60
N GLU A 33 13.90 12.67 3.89
CA GLU A 33 15.30 12.96 3.55
C GLU A 33 16.27 12.98 4.75
N LYS A 34 15.80 13.42 5.93
CA LYS A 34 16.59 13.53 7.16
C LYS A 34 16.40 12.38 8.14
N GLU A 35 15.48 11.48 7.86
CA GLU A 35 15.20 10.35 8.72
C GLU A 35 16.19 9.20 8.47
N PHE A 36 16.47 8.46 9.52
CA PHE A 36 17.30 7.25 9.51
C PHE A 36 16.51 6.00 9.82
N TYR A 37 15.34 6.18 10.41
CA TYR A 37 14.41 5.12 10.71
C TYR A 37 12.98 5.64 10.67
N VAL A 38 12.08 4.71 10.48
CA VAL A 38 10.64 4.91 10.67
C VAL A 38 10.11 3.82 11.60
N VAL A 39 9.00 4.12 12.26
CA VAL A 39 8.30 3.16 13.12
C VAL A 39 7.03 2.72 12.42
N LYS A 40 6.83 1.41 12.36
CA LYS A 40 5.60 0.82 11.85
C LYS A 40 4.91 0.05 12.98
N GLN A 41 3.73 0.49 13.35
CA GLN A 41 2.92 -0.21 14.34
C GLN A 41 2.17 -1.36 13.67
N ILE A 42 2.24 -2.54 14.27
CA ILE A 42 1.44 -3.71 13.91
C ILE A 42 0.46 -4.01 15.05
N GLN A 43 -0.72 -4.51 14.72
CA GLN A 43 -1.79 -4.76 15.67
C GLN A 43 -2.39 -6.15 15.45
N ASN A 44 -2.63 -6.86 16.54
CA ASN A 44 -3.38 -8.12 16.52
C ASN A 44 -4.80 -7.87 17.00
N ASP A 45 -5.77 -7.91 16.09
CA ASP A 45 -7.18 -7.73 16.43
C ASP A 45 -7.88 -9.07 16.75
N ASP A 46 -7.13 -10.17 16.70
CA ASP A 46 -7.64 -11.52 16.95
C ASP A 46 -7.56 -11.88 18.43
N SER A 47 -8.33 -12.89 18.84
CA SER A 47 -8.30 -13.50 20.17
C SER A 47 -7.15 -14.49 20.37
N VAL A 48 -6.38 -14.81 19.32
CA VAL A 48 -5.25 -15.73 19.33
C VAL A 48 -3.94 -14.97 19.23
N ALA A 49 -2.95 -15.32 20.06
CA ALA A 49 -1.62 -14.77 19.97
C ALA A 49 -0.92 -15.16 18.66
N LYS A 50 -0.06 -14.27 18.15
CA LYS A 50 0.62 -14.45 16.87
C LYS A 50 2.12 -14.19 17.00
N PHE A 51 2.93 -14.92 16.25
CA PHE A 51 4.29 -14.50 15.90
C PHE A 51 4.25 -13.79 14.56
N VAL A 52 4.91 -12.64 14.49
CA VAL A 52 5.00 -11.86 13.26
C VAL A 52 6.46 -11.64 12.93
N SER A 53 6.90 -12.21 11.81
CA SER A 53 8.25 -11.99 11.26
C SER A 53 8.21 -10.96 10.16
N THR A 54 9.20 -10.07 10.10
CA THR A 54 9.29 -9.04 9.06
C THR A 54 10.46 -9.35 8.12
N GLU A 55 10.15 -9.47 6.83
CA GLU A 55 11.12 -9.60 5.75
C GLU A 55 11.16 -8.32 4.92
N VAL A 56 12.34 -7.98 4.39
CA VAL A 56 12.54 -6.81 3.55
C VAL A 56 13.22 -7.22 2.26
N GLN A 57 12.68 -6.74 1.13
CA GLN A 57 13.26 -6.93 -0.19
C GLN A 57 13.29 -5.60 -0.92
N GLN A 58 14.44 -5.26 -1.53
CA GLN A 58 14.51 -4.11 -2.42
C GLN A 58 13.79 -4.43 -3.73
N VAL A 59 12.99 -3.49 -4.22
CA VAL A 59 12.23 -3.62 -5.46
C VAL A 59 12.59 -2.49 -6.42
N SER A 60 12.44 -2.73 -7.73
CA SER A 60 12.72 -1.72 -8.75
C SER A 60 11.77 -0.54 -8.65
N ASP A 61 10.53 -0.84 -8.38
CA ASP A 61 9.44 0.13 -8.24
C ASP A 61 8.26 -0.47 -7.46
N PRO A 62 7.40 0.36 -6.86
CA PRO A 62 6.27 -0.10 -6.05
C PRO A 62 5.09 -0.66 -6.86
N LYS A 63 5.08 -0.51 -8.19
CA LYS A 63 3.97 -0.96 -9.05
C LYS A 63 4.16 -2.40 -9.49
N THR A 64 5.38 -2.74 -9.92
CA THR A 64 5.70 -4.08 -10.44
C THR A 64 6.27 -5.01 -9.37
N LEU A 65 6.82 -4.45 -8.28
CA LEU A 65 7.43 -5.20 -7.17
C LEU A 65 8.53 -6.17 -7.62
N LYS A 66 9.18 -5.86 -8.75
CA LYS A 66 10.28 -6.69 -9.25
C LYS A 66 11.45 -6.61 -8.28
N VAL A 67 11.74 -7.73 -7.64
CA VAL A 67 12.83 -7.83 -6.66
C VAL A 67 14.16 -7.58 -7.35
N LEU A 68 14.94 -6.68 -6.76
CA LEU A 68 16.32 -6.46 -7.15
C LEU A 68 17.20 -7.44 -6.39
N GLN A 69 18.18 -8.03 -7.06
CA GLN A 69 19.19 -8.85 -6.38
C GLN A 69 20.11 -7.91 -5.58
N ALA A 70 19.72 -7.63 -4.34
CA ALA A 70 20.50 -6.78 -3.47
C ALA A 70 21.73 -7.53 -2.97
N GLN A 71 22.90 -7.02 -3.26
CA GLN A 71 24.17 -7.50 -2.70
C GLN A 71 24.36 -7.02 -1.25
N LYS A 72 23.63 -6.00 -0.81
CA LYS A 72 23.70 -5.40 0.52
C LYS A 72 22.33 -5.36 1.18
N LYS A 73 22.31 -5.58 2.48
CA LYS A 73 21.12 -5.39 3.30
C LYS A 73 21.06 -3.92 3.75
N ASP A 74 20.51 -3.07 2.92
CA ASP A 74 20.40 -1.62 3.19
C ASP A 74 19.35 -1.28 4.26
N VAL A 75 18.42 -2.19 4.54
CA VAL A 75 17.35 -2.00 5.51
C VAL A 75 17.45 -3.04 6.61
N LEU A 76 17.46 -2.57 7.84
CA LEU A 76 17.45 -3.38 9.05
C LEU A 76 16.11 -3.18 9.78
N VAL A 77 15.53 -4.28 10.24
CA VAL A 77 14.27 -4.29 11.01
C VAL A 77 14.54 -4.75 12.43
N SER A 78 14.00 -4.03 13.41
CA SER A 78 14.16 -4.36 14.83
C SER A 78 12.88 -4.09 15.62
N PRO A 79 12.34 -5.11 16.30
CA PRO A 79 12.71 -6.52 16.22
C PRO A 79 12.29 -7.16 14.89
N ALA A 80 13.07 -8.13 14.39
CA ALA A 80 12.74 -8.85 13.16
C ALA A 80 11.57 -9.84 13.33
N THR A 81 11.32 -10.26 14.57
CA THR A 81 10.18 -11.11 14.95
C THR A 81 9.59 -10.59 16.24
N VAL A 82 8.27 -10.49 16.28
CA VAL A 82 7.49 -10.01 17.42
C VAL A 82 6.52 -11.10 17.86
N PHE A 83 6.44 -11.34 19.16
CA PHE A 83 5.30 -12.05 19.76
C PHE A 83 4.20 -11.02 20.04
N LEU A 84 3.03 -11.22 19.48
CA LEU A 84 1.92 -10.27 19.53
C LEU A 84 0.71 -10.94 20.22
N PRO A 85 0.49 -10.67 21.51
CA PRO A 85 -0.66 -11.20 22.22
C PRO A 85 -2.00 -10.76 21.61
N PRO A 86 -3.11 -11.38 21.98
CA PRO A 86 -4.45 -10.96 21.58
C PRO A 86 -4.68 -9.47 21.89
N HIS A 87 -5.28 -8.75 20.94
CA HIS A 87 -5.68 -7.35 21.07
C HIS A 87 -4.56 -6.37 21.43
N GLN A 88 -3.30 -6.74 21.18
CA GLN A 88 -2.12 -5.91 21.47
C GLN A 88 -1.50 -5.33 20.21
N LYS A 89 -0.71 -4.29 20.43
CA LYS A 89 0.08 -3.60 19.40
C LYS A 89 1.56 -3.74 19.72
N ALA A 90 2.37 -3.69 18.67
CA ALA A 90 3.82 -3.63 18.81
C ALA A 90 4.41 -2.71 17.72
N ASP A 91 5.50 -2.07 18.05
CA ASP A 91 6.24 -1.20 17.15
C ASP A 91 7.43 -1.95 16.54
N VAL A 92 7.55 -1.86 15.24
CA VAL A 92 8.67 -2.37 14.46
C VAL A 92 9.43 -1.18 13.91
N LYS A 93 10.69 -1.03 14.30
CA LYS A 93 11.58 0.02 13.79
C LYS A 93 12.30 -0.47 12.55
N ILE A 94 12.30 0.35 11.53
CA ILE A 94 12.88 0.06 10.23
C ILE A 94 13.97 1.10 9.98
N TYR A 95 15.23 0.68 9.98
CA TYR A 95 16.41 1.53 9.81
C TYR A 95 16.93 1.41 8.39
N TYR A 96 17.31 2.54 7.79
CA TYR A 96 17.98 2.58 6.52
C TYR A 96 19.47 2.84 6.70
N GLN A 97 20.31 1.95 6.18
CA GLN A 97 21.77 1.98 6.25
C GLN A 97 22.43 2.05 4.86
N GLY A 98 21.60 2.19 3.80
CA GLY A 98 22.09 2.27 2.43
C GLY A 98 22.70 3.64 2.08
N GLU A 99 22.99 3.83 0.81
CA GLU A 99 23.58 5.06 0.28
C GLU A 99 22.68 6.27 0.53
N ARG A 100 23.29 7.36 0.94
CA ARG A 100 22.64 8.65 1.14
C ARG A 100 22.91 9.55 -0.06
N ASP A 101 22.28 9.20 -1.16
CA ASP A 101 22.37 9.92 -2.43
C ASP A 101 21.02 10.55 -2.81
N ASP A 102 20.95 11.07 -4.02
CA ASP A 102 19.77 11.74 -4.57
C ASP A 102 18.83 10.78 -5.32
N LYS A 103 18.84 9.47 -4.96
CA LYS A 103 17.97 8.47 -5.56
C LYS A 103 16.90 8.02 -4.59
N GLU A 104 15.66 7.98 -5.06
CA GLU A 104 14.55 7.33 -4.36
C GLU A 104 14.68 5.81 -4.46
N ARG A 105 14.43 5.11 -3.36
CA ARG A 105 14.50 3.64 -3.29
C ARG A 105 13.23 3.08 -2.70
N TYR A 106 12.90 1.89 -3.17
CA TYR A 106 11.68 1.19 -2.79
C TYR A 106 12.00 -0.16 -2.19
N TYR A 107 11.32 -0.48 -1.08
CA TYR A 107 11.46 -1.76 -0.39
C TYR A 107 10.07 -2.31 -0.12
N GLN A 108 9.88 -3.59 -0.40
CA GLN A 108 8.72 -4.34 0.05
C GLN A 108 9.00 -4.85 1.47
N LEU A 109 8.13 -4.46 2.41
CA LEU A 109 8.09 -4.98 3.77
C LEU A 109 7.02 -6.07 3.81
N SER A 110 7.41 -7.30 4.12
CA SER A 110 6.49 -8.43 4.25
C SER A 110 6.37 -8.84 5.70
N PHE A 111 5.18 -8.75 6.26
CA PHE A 111 4.83 -9.20 7.61
C PHE A 111 4.20 -10.57 7.49
N ILE A 112 4.86 -11.57 8.05
CA ILE A 112 4.45 -12.97 7.99
C ILE A 112 3.96 -13.35 9.37
N GLU A 113 2.64 -13.51 9.50
CA GLU A 113 2.04 -13.95 10.73
C GLU A 113 1.90 -15.47 10.79
N GLN A 114 2.05 -15.98 12.00
CA GLN A 114 1.77 -17.37 12.35
C GLN A 114 1.05 -17.39 13.69
N SER A 115 -0.16 -17.93 13.72
CA SER A 115 -0.91 -18.11 14.95
C SER A 115 -0.25 -19.11 15.86
N VAL A 116 -0.29 -18.83 17.16
CA VAL A 116 0.15 -19.77 18.20
C VAL A 116 -1.01 -20.71 18.49
N SER A 117 -0.99 -21.90 17.87
CA SER A 117 -1.97 -22.95 18.23
C SER A 117 -1.49 -23.67 19.48
N SER A 118 -2.31 -23.74 20.53
CA SER A 118 -2.15 -24.77 21.55
C SER A 118 -2.44 -26.11 20.90
N GLU A 119 -1.45 -27.01 20.91
CA GLU A 119 -1.68 -28.41 20.50
C GLU A 119 -2.74 -29.02 21.42
N SER A 120 -3.94 -29.21 20.90
CA SER A 120 -4.92 -30.10 21.52
C SER A 120 -4.38 -31.52 21.35
N GLN A 121 -3.80 -32.08 22.39
CA GLN A 121 -3.50 -33.52 22.43
C GLN A 121 -4.81 -34.30 22.40
N LEU A 122 -5.26 -34.65 21.22
CA LEU A 122 -6.30 -35.65 21.09
C LEU A 122 -5.68 -37.02 21.39
N LYS A 123 -6.08 -37.65 22.50
CA LYS A 123 -5.74 -39.03 22.81
C LYS A 123 -6.19 -39.91 21.65
N GLY A 124 -5.24 -40.44 20.87
CA GLY A 124 -5.46 -41.55 19.94
C GLY A 124 -5.85 -41.18 18.50
N GLY A 125 -5.59 -39.98 18.00
CA GLY A 125 -5.85 -39.60 16.60
C GLY A 125 -4.68 -38.87 15.95
N VAL A 126 -4.50 -39.05 14.64
CA VAL A 126 -3.53 -38.30 13.84
C VAL A 126 -3.98 -36.83 13.83
N SER A 127 -3.31 -35.97 14.60
CA SER A 127 -3.57 -34.53 14.57
C SER A 127 -2.87 -33.89 13.38
N VAL A 128 -3.63 -33.54 12.35
CA VAL A 128 -3.15 -32.68 11.26
C VAL A 128 -3.31 -31.24 11.72
N SER A 129 -2.25 -30.64 12.28
CA SER A 129 -2.22 -29.21 12.58
C SER A 129 -1.75 -28.44 11.35
N ALA A 130 -2.67 -27.86 10.59
CA ALA A 130 -2.32 -26.93 9.52
C ALA A 130 -1.87 -25.60 10.14
N LYS A 131 -0.55 -25.32 10.13
CA LYS A 131 -0.02 -24.02 10.52
C LYS A 131 -0.28 -23.01 9.40
N GLN A 132 -1.34 -22.23 9.54
CA GLN A 132 -1.64 -21.17 8.59
C GLN A 132 -0.62 -20.04 8.72
N ARG A 133 -0.05 -19.62 7.59
CA ARG A 133 0.79 -18.43 7.47
C ARG A 133 0.12 -17.43 6.57
N ILE A 134 -0.04 -16.20 7.04
CA ILE A 134 -0.56 -15.10 6.24
C ILE A 134 0.58 -14.11 6.01
N ARG A 135 0.74 -13.65 4.78
CA ARG A 135 1.72 -12.64 4.40
C ARG A 135 0.99 -11.36 4.01
N LEU A 136 1.24 -10.29 4.74
CA LEU A 136 0.81 -8.94 4.40
C LEU A 136 2.01 -8.13 3.96
N SER A 137 1.84 -7.29 2.94
CA SER A 137 2.94 -6.49 2.42
C SER A 137 2.60 -5.01 2.40
N SER A 138 3.61 -4.18 2.64
CA SER A 138 3.56 -2.73 2.48
C SER A 138 4.84 -2.25 1.80
N ILE A 139 4.84 -1.02 1.31
CA ILE A 139 5.99 -0.40 0.66
C ILE A 139 6.65 0.59 1.61
N LEU A 140 7.96 0.52 1.72
CA LEU A 140 8.80 1.57 2.26
C LEU A 140 9.41 2.35 1.10
N VAL A 141 9.19 3.65 1.07
CA VAL A 141 9.84 4.60 0.17
C VAL A 141 10.91 5.32 0.95
N VAL A 142 12.16 5.17 0.54
CA VAL A 142 13.28 5.95 1.07
C VAL A 142 13.51 7.14 0.14
N ARG A 143 13.23 8.33 0.64
CA ARG A 143 13.35 9.58 -0.12
C ARG A 143 14.82 9.91 -0.40
N PRO A 144 15.11 10.58 -1.53
CA PRO A 144 16.44 11.16 -1.80
C PRO A 144 16.90 12.09 -0.68
N ARG A 145 18.19 12.23 -0.48
CA ARG A 145 18.75 13.19 0.52
C ARG A 145 18.60 14.64 0.10
N THR A 146 18.60 14.89 -1.21
CA THR A 146 18.24 16.17 -1.81
C THR A 146 17.05 15.93 -2.74
N ILE A 147 15.88 16.44 -2.36
CA ILE A 147 14.69 16.28 -3.17
C ILE A 147 14.67 17.33 -4.27
N HIS A 148 14.67 16.87 -5.52
CA HIS A 148 14.42 17.68 -6.70
C HIS A 148 12.99 17.40 -7.18
N PHE A 149 12.06 18.23 -6.74
CA PHE A 149 10.66 18.12 -7.13
C PHE A 149 10.41 18.91 -8.42
N THR A 150 10.50 18.25 -9.56
CA THR A 150 10.33 18.91 -10.87
C THR A 150 9.38 18.09 -11.75
N PHE A 151 8.59 18.79 -12.56
CA PHE A 151 7.69 18.16 -13.52
C PHE A 151 7.44 19.08 -14.72
N GLU A 152 6.95 18.48 -15.78
CA GLU A 152 6.47 19.15 -16.98
C GLU A 152 4.99 18.80 -17.19
N GLN A 153 4.17 19.77 -17.62
CA GLN A 153 2.79 19.56 -18.03
C GLN A 153 2.49 20.39 -19.29
N ASP A 154 1.61 19.88 -20.16
CA ASP A 154 1.32 20.49 -21.47
C ASP A 154 -0.01 21.25 -21.53
N GLY A 155 -0.75 21.40 -20.43
CA GLY A 155 -2.09 21.99 -20.40
C GLY A 155 -3.17 21.13 -21.07
N LYS A 156 -2.86 19.92 -21.53
CA LYS A 156 -3.80 18.97 -22.15
C LYS A 156 -3.98 17.69 -21.35
N GLY A 157 -3.28 17.57 -20.23
CA GLY A 157 -3.36 16.43 -19.34
C GLY A 157 -2.13 15.54 -19.36
N ASN A 158 -1.13 15.79 -20.21
CA ASN A 158 0.14 15.08 -20.12
C ASN A 158 0.99 15.67 -19.00
N VAL A 159 1.46 14.79 -18.12
CA VAL A 159 2.35 15.14 -17.02
C VAL A 159 3.55 14.22 -17.07
N ARG A 160 4.75 14.78 -16.94
CA ARG A 160 6.01 14.06 -16.82
C ARG A 160 6.71 14.43 -15.53
N ASN A 161 7.10 13.43 -14.75
CA ASN A 161 7.96 13.63 -13.60
C ASN A 161 9.42 13.73 -14.07
N THR A 162 10.02 14.91 -13.93
CA THR A 162 11.44 15.18 -14.27
C THR A 162 12.31 15.27 -13.01
N GLY A 163 11.73 15.07 -11.85
CA GLY A 163 12.41 15.07 -10.56
C GLY A 163 13.02 13.71 -10.19
N ASN A 164 13.51 13.62 -8.96
CA ASN A 164 14.14 12.43 -8.40
C ASN A 164 13.30 11.74 -7.32
N THR A 165 12.06 12.18 -7.13
CA THR A 165 11.10 11.63 -6.17
C THR A 165 9.75 11.45 -6.85
N PHE A 166 8.91 10.52 -6.39
CA PHE A 166 7.59 10.33 -6.94
C PHE A 166 6.70 11.57 -6.73
N ILE A 167 5.79 11.79 -7.65
CA ILE A 167 4.76 12.82 -7.55
C ILE A 167 3.37 12.19 -7.58
N HIS A 168 2.45 12.80 -6.85
CA HIS A 168 1.04 12.43 -6.90
C HIS A 168 0.30 13.39 -7.82
N VAL A 169 -0.34 12.84 -8.84
CA VAL A 169 -1.07 13.59 -9.88
C VAL A 169 -2.54 13.26 -9.78
N THR A 170 -3.40 14.27 -9.85
CA THR A 170 -4.84 14.13 -9.78
C THR A 170 -5.47 14.84 -10.99
N ALA A 171 -6.24 14.12 -11.80
CA ALA A 171 -7.10 14.70 -12.82
C ALA A 171 -8.47 15.00 -12.22
N THR A 172 -9.02 16.16 -12.53
CA THR A 172 -10.43 16.52 -12.26
C THR A 172 -11.17 16.70 -13.57
N GLY A 173 -12.44 16.34 -13.60
CA GLY A 173 -13.20 16.42 -14.81
C GLY A 173 -14.57 15.76 -14.69
N LYS A 174 -15.11 15.32 -15.83
CA LYS A 174 -16.37 14.58 -15.88
C LYS A 174 -16.13 13.16 -16.37
N CYS A 175 -16.66 12.19 -15.63
CA CYS A 175 -16.55 10.76 -15.92
C CYS A 175 -17.89 10.15 -16.28
N GLU A 176 -17.83 9.07 -17.09
CA GLU A 176 -18.96 8.16 -17.25
C GLU A 176 -19.08 7.28 -16.04
N GLU A 177 -20.26 7.26 -15.41
CA GLU A 177 -20.57 6.36 -14.31
C GLU A 177 -21.74 5.45 -14.70
N LYS A 178 -21.63 4.16 -14.33
CA LYS A 178 -22.73 3.20 -14.57
C LYS A 178 -24.01 3.66 -13.86
N GLY A 179 -25.10 3.76 -14.60
CA GLY A 179 -26.41 4.15 -14.08
C GLY A 179 -26.75 5.65 -14.24
N HIS A 180 -25.81 6.47 -14.65
CA HIS A 180 -26.05 7.89 -14.96
C HIS A 180 -26.04 8.11 -16.47
N LYS A 181 -27.03 8.89 -16.99
CA LYS A 181 -27.09 9.26 -18.41
C LYS A 181 -26.04 10.33 -18.75
N ASP A 182 -25.81 11.25 -17.83
CA ASP A 182 -24.88 12.36 -18.00
C ASP A 182 -23.60 12.15 -17.23
N PRO A 183 -22.43 12.58 -17.76
CA PRO A 183 -21.16 12.49 -17.08
C PRO A 183 -21.17 13.27 -15.77
N GLN A 184 -20.69 12.62 -14.69
CA GLN A 184 -20.64 13.20 -13.35
C GLN A 184 -19.24 13.75 -13.04
N ALA A 185 -19.17 14.77 -12.15
CA ALA A 185 -17.89 15.27 -11.67
C ALA A 185 -17.09 14.15 -11.01
N CYS A 186 -15.82 14.05 -11.37
CA CYS A 186 -14.96 12.99 -10.88
C CYS A 186 -13.52 13.44 -10.68
N SER A 187 -12.78 12.63 -9.92
CA SER A 187 -11.34 12.76 -9.74
C SER A 187 -10.66 11.40 -9.96
N ARG A 188 -9.50 11.43 -10.61
CA ARG A 188 -8.66 10.23 -10.84
C ARG A 188 -7.23 10.55 -10.47
N SER A 189 -6.63 9.67 -9.69
CA SER A 189 -5.26 9.86 -9.20
C SER A 189 -4.28 8.89 -9.84
N ALA A 190 -3.03 9.29 -9.88
CA ALA A 190 -1.89 8.45 -10.24
C ALA A 190 -0.65 8.89 -9.49
N PHE A 191 0.25 7.93 -9.24
CA PHE A 191 1.62 8.22 -8.80
C PHE A 191 2.56 8.06 -9.99
N LEU A 192 3.42 9.05 -10.21
CA LEU A 192 4.47 9.03 -11.22
C LEU A 192 5.83 8.92 -10.54
N LEU A 193 6.54 7.85 -10.84
CA LEU A 193 7.91 7.67 -10.41
C LEU A 193 8.85 8.60 -11.21
N PRO A 194 10.08 8.83 -10.73
CA PRO A 194 11.07 9.60 -11.47
C PRO A 194 11.23 9.13 -12.92
N GLY A 195 11.13 10.05 -13.87
CA GLY A 195 11.21 9.79 -15.32
C GLY A 195 9.92 9.32 -16.00
N GLU A 196 8.90 8.92 -15.24
CA GLU A 196 7.61 8.50 -15.80
C GLU A 196 6.79 9.68 -16.36
N ALA A 197 5.94 9.35 -17.33
CA ALA A 197 4.94 10.26 -17.86
C ALA A 197 3.57 9.58 -17.95
N ILE A 198 2.51 10.37 -17.86
CA ILE A 198 1.13 9.92 -17.97
C ILE A 198 0.28 10.93 -18.70
N ASP A 199 -0.65 10.44 -19.50
CA ASP A 199 -1.74 11.22 -20.06
C ASP A 199 -2.98 11.06 -19.16
N MET A 200 -3.26 12.07 -18.35
CA MET A 200 -4.38 12.05 -17.40
C MET A 200 -5.74 12.17 -18.10
N SER A 201 -5.78 12.70 -19.33
CA SER A 201 -7.01 12.78 -20.12
C SER A 201 -7.52 11.39 -20.55
N LYS A 202 -6.63 10.41 -20.64
CA LYS A 202 -6.93 9.02 -20.99
C LYS A 202 -7.15 8.09 -19.79
N ARG A 203 -7.22 8.64 -18.57
CA ARG A 203 -7.53 7.82 -17.40
C ARG A 203 -8.96 7.28 -17.49
N ALA A 204 -9.12 6.03 -17.03
CA ALA A 204 -10.37 5.29 -17.14
C ALA A 204 -11.59 6.11 -16.69
N GLY A 205 -12.56 6.25 -17.58
CA GLY A 205 -13.83 6.91 -17.35
C GLY A 205 -13.82 8.44 -17.52
N ILE A 206 -12.68 9.11 -17.70
CA ILE A 206 -12.66 10.56 -17.95
C ILE A 206 -13.16 10.84 -19.36
N ARG A 207 -14.25 11.60 -19.49
CA ARG A 207 -14.79 12.14 -20.75
C ARG A 207 -14.23 13.51 -21.07
N THR A 208 -14.26 14.39 -20.09
CA THR A 208 -13.70 15.75 -20.19
C THR A 208 -12.78 16.00 -19.02
N LEU A 209 -11.60 16.49 -19.32
CA LEU A 209 -10.61 16.88 -18.34
C LEU A 209 -10.74 18.39 -18.08
N ASP A 210 -10.99 18.79 -16.84
CA ASP A 210 -11.04 20.19 -16.43
C ASP A 210 -9.64 20.71 -16.07
N GLY A 211 -8.82 19.85 -15.48
CA GLY A 211 -7.45 20.18 -15.13
C GLY A 211 -6.71 19.07 -14.41
N VAL A 212 -5.45 19.36 -14.12
CA VAL A 212 -4.55 18.45 -13.43
C VAL A 212 -4.02 19.13 -12.18
N GLY A 213 -4.09 18.44 -11.05
CA GLY A 213 -3.46 18.83 -9.79
C GLY A 213 -2.22 18.01 -9.51
N ILE A 214 -1.20 18.64 -8.98
CA ILE A 214 0.05 17.99 -8.61
C ILE A 214 0.34 18.28 -7.15
N TRP A 215 0.63 17.24 -6.38
CA TRP A 215 0.89 17.30 -4.96
C TRP A 215 2.38 17.17 -4.67
N LYS A 216 2.90 18.08 -3.85
CA LYS A 216 4.23 18.02 -3.21
C LYS A 216 4.01 17.95 -1.70
N GLY A 217 3.99 16.74 -1.15
CA GLY A 217 3.58 16.54 0.24
C GLY A 217 2.16 17.05 0.47
N THR A 218 1.99 18.10 1.26
CA THR A 218 0.70 18.77 1.52
C THR A 218 0.39 19.91 0.54
N ASP A 219 1.38 20.38 -0.22
CA ASP A 219 1.19 21.47 -1.17
C ASP A 219 0.54 20.97 -2.45
N TYR A 220 -0.49 21.67 -2.89
CA TYR A 220 -1.26 21.33 -4.07
C TYR A 220 -1.22 22.46 -5.10
N GLN A 221 -0.84 22.14 -6.34
CA GLN A 221 -0.85 23.04 -7.46
C GLN A 221 -1.84 22.53 -8.52
N TYR A 222 -2.77 23.40 -8.93
CA TYR A 222 -3.77 23.07 -9.94
C TYR A 222 -3.48 23.78 -11.25
N PHE A 223 -3.58 23.05 -12.36
CA PHE A 223 -3.38 23.49 -13.72
C PHE A 223 -4.65 23.21 -14.52
N PRO A 224 -5.49 24.21 -14.81
CA PRO A 224 -6.63 24.05 -15.69
C PRO A 224 -6.20 23.59 -17.09
N THR A 225 -7.07 22.87 -17.80
CA THR A 225 -6.87 22.58 -19.23
C THR A 225 -6.81 23.87 -20.03
N HIS A 226 -6.04 23.86 -21.13
CA HIS A 226 -5.77 25.03 -21.99
C HIS A 226 -4.85 26.10 -21.37
N THR A 227 -4.18 25.81 -20.26
CA THR A 227 -3.10 26.64 -19.77
C THR A 227 -1.83 26.47 -20.62
N THR A 228 -1.00 27.50 -20.62
CA THR A 228 0.32 27.42 -21.27
C THR A 228 1.13 26.26 -20.67
N PRO A 229 1.84 25.48 -21.50
CA PRO A 229 2.74 24.44 -20.99
C PRO A 229 3.68 25.01 -19.94
N THR A 230 3.78 24.35 -18.82
CA THR A 230 4.59 24.81 -17.70
C THR A 230 5.61 23.75 -17.32
N ARG A 231 6.86 24.18 -17.22
CA ARG A 231 7.93 23.42 -16.57
C ARG A 231 8.17 24.05 -15.22
N ILE A 232 7.86 23.34 -14.16
CA ILE A 232 8.12 23.82 -12.79
C ILE A 232 9.37 23.12 -12.28
N VAL A 233 10.33 23.95 -11.91
CA VAL A 233 11.47 23.58 -11.09
C VAL A 233 11.20 24.20 -9.72
N ALA A 234 10.73 23.39 -8.78
CA ALA A 234 10.57 23.87 -7.41
C ALA A 234 11.96 24.04 -6.80
N LYS A 235 12.22 25.22 -6.28
CA LYS A 235 13.41 25.51 -5.47
C LYS A 235 13.30 24.82 -4.11
#